data_d7fed305a0156e8106b0ff4c9d6c28a9
#
_entry.id   d7fed305a0156e8106b0ff4c9d6c28a9
#
_cell.length_a   1.000
_cell.length_b   1.000
_cell.length_c   1.000
_cell.angle_alpha   90.00
_cell.angle_beta   90.00
_cell.angle_gamma   90.00
#
_symmetry.space_group_name_H-M   'P 1'
#
loop_
_entity.id
_entity.type
_entity.pdbx_description
1 polymer ?
#
loop_
_entity_poly.entity_id
_entity_poly.type
_entity_poly.pdbx_seq_one_letter_code
_entity_poly.pdbx_strand_id
1 'polypeptide(L)'
;MSTVIQIKRSSNATAPSTLKLGELAYTYGAGTQANNGDRLFVGEGGVDGNGDANNITVIGGQYFVDKLDHVDGTLTASSALTTDSNSAISALNVGNSATVGGTIKFLEGTNNGAHFVSLKSPNSVAANLALTLPAADGS
;
A
#
# COMPACT_ATOMS: atom_id res chain seq x y z
N MET A 1 -9.48 27.93 27.90
CA MET A 1 -9.82 28.11 26.47
C MET A 1 -9.15 26.99 25.69
N SER A 2 -9.89 26.25 24.87
CA SER A 2 -9.25 25.30 23.96
C SER A 2 -8.76 26.04 22.73
N THR A 3 -7.50 25.88 22.37
CA THR A 3 -6.94 26.44 21.12
C THR A 3 -7.27 25.49 19.97
N VAL A 4 -7.93 25.98 18.94
CA VAL A 4 -8.22 25.22 17.73
C VAL A 4 -7.19 25.63 16.66
N ILE A 5 -6.42 24.67 16.15
CA ILE A 5 -5.52 24.86 15.01
C ILE A 5 -6.22 24.31 13.77
N GLN A 6 -6.42 25.16 12.78
CA GLN A 6 -6.95 24.74 11.49
C GLN A 6 -5.84 24.81 10.42
N ILE A 7 -5.84 23.85 9.53
CA ILE A 7 -4.93 23.80 8.37
C ILE A 7 -5.71 24.14 7.10
N LYS A 8 -5.02 24.48 6.01
CA LYS A 8 -5.65 24.60 4.70
C LYS A 8 -6.37 23.31 4.33
N ARG A 9 -7.51 23.41 3.65
CA ARG A 9 -8.29 22.24 3.25
C ARG A 9 -9.04 22.47 1.94
N SER A 10 -9.25 21.39 1.18
CA SER A 10 -10.00 21.43 -0.08
C SER A 10 -10.82 20.15 -0.23
N SER A 11 -12.05 20.28 -0.76
CA SER A 11 -12.88 19.14 -1.17
C SER A 11 -12.44 18.51 -2.51
N ASN A 12 -11.48 19.13 -3.19
CA ASN A 12 -10.94 18.60 -4.43
C ASN A 12 -9.96 17.46 -4.16
N ALA A 13 -9.75 16.61 -5.17
CA ALA A 13 -8.75 15.56 -5.16
C ALA A 13 -7.45 15.98 -5.89
N THR A 14 -7.11 17.27 -5.85
CA THR A 14 -5.89 17.84 -6.45
C THR A 14 -4.97 18.38 -5.35
N ALA A 15 -3.65 18.25 -5.53
CA ALA A 15 -2.68 18.82 -4.62
C ALA A 15 -2.87 20.35 -4.53
N PRO A 16 -2.54 20.99 -3.40
CA PRO A 16 -2.45 22.45 -3.30
C PRO A 16 -1.49 23.00 -4.35
N SER A 17 -1.83 24.14 -4.94
CA SER A 17 -0.93 24.81 -5.90
C SER A 17 0.24 25.54 -5.21
N THR A 18 0.02 26.04 -3.99
CA THR A 18 1.04 26.73 -3.19
C THR A 18 0.83 26.47 -1.71
N LEU A 19 1.94 26.33 -0.98
CA LEU A 19 2.00 26.30 0.48
C LEU A 19 3.18 27.15 0.95
N LYS A 20 3.08 27.76 2.12
CA LYS A 20 4.24 28.35 2.78
C LYS A 20 5.12 27.28 3.38
N LEU A 21 6.39 27.57 3.64
CA LEU A 21 7.31 26.65 4.29
C LEU A 21 6.75 26.20 5.66
N GLY A 22 6.60 24.89 5.85
CA GLY A 22 6.00 24.31 7.05
C GLY A 22 4.47 24.37 7.12
N GLU A 23 3.79 24.99 6.15
CA GLU A 23 2.33 25.04 6.12
C GLU A 23 1.75 23.68 5.74
N LEU A 24 0.65 23.29 6.41
CA LEU A 24 -0.07 22.06 6.17
C LEU A 24 -1.36 22.29 5.38
N ALA A 25 -1.70 21.32 4.53
CA ALA A 25 -2.98 21.28 3.82
C ALA A 25 -3.55 19.87 3.77
N TYR A 26 -4.87 19.74 3.80
CA TYR A 26 -5.57 18.47 3.65
C TYR A 26 -6.59 18.54 2.51
N THR A 27 -6.50 17.58 1.60
CA THR A 27 -7.50 17.37 0.54
C THR A 27 -8.41 16.23 0.97
N TYR A 28 -9.71 16.51 1.15
CA TYR A 28 -10.70 15.52 1.60
C TYR A 28 -11.65 15.05 0.49
N GLY A 29 -11.33 15.34 -0.77
CA GLY A 29 -11.96 14.67 -1.91
C GLY A 29 -11.48 13.22 -1.98
N ALA A 30 -12.32 12.31 -2.50
CA ALA A 30 -12.03 10.87 -2.56
C ALA A 30 -10.66 10.57 -3.18
N GLY A 31 -9.79 9.86 -2.43
CA GLY A 31 -8.42 9.53 -2.81
C GLY A 31 -8.33 8.28 -3.66
N THR A 32 -7.57 8.34 -4.75
CA THR A 32 -7.19 7.20 -5.57
C THR A 32 -5.68 7.21 -5.82
N GLN A 33 -5.14 6.14 -6.38
CA GLN A 33 -3.73 6.11 -6.77
C GLN A 33 -3.39 7.16 -7.83
N ALA A 34 -4.35 7.55 -8.67
CA ALA A 34 -4.17 8.48 -9.78
C ALA A 34 -4.42 9.95 -9.43
N ASN A 35 -4.85 10.26 -8.19
CA ASN A 35 -5.16 11.63 -7.76
C ASN A 35 -4.53 11.96 -6.41
N ASN A 36 -4.85 13.14 -5.86
CA ASN A 36 -4.32 13.65 -4.60
C ASN A 36 -5.41 13.87 -3.53
N GLY A 37 -6.52 13.15 -3.61
CA GLY A 37 -7.56 13.15 -2.59
C GLY A 37 -7.15 12.38 -1.34
N ASP A 38 -7.79 12.67 -0.22
CA ASP A 38 -7.55 12.07 1.11
C ASP A 38 -6.08 12.10 1.55
N ARG A 39 -5.37 13.21 1.23
CA ARG A 39 -3.94 13.38 1.54
C ARG A 39 -3.65 14.61 2.38
N LEU A 40 -2.67 14.47 3.25
CA LEU A 40 -2.07 15.54 4.04
C LEU A 40 -0.75 15.96 3.38
N PHE A 41 -0.58 17.26 3.18
CA PHE A 41 0.58 17.87 2.53
C PHE A 41 1.31 18.81 3.47
N VAL A 42 2.61 19.01 3.21
CA VAL A 42 3.44 20.04 3.84
C VAL A 42 4.23 20.78 2.76
N GLY A 43 4.37 22.10 2.94
CA GLY A 43 5.30 22.90 2.15
C GLY A 43 6.73 22.74 2.66
N GLU A 44 7.69 22.38 1.80
CA GLU A 44 9.08 22.11 2.19
C GLU A 44 10.10 22.58 1.12
N GLY A 45 11.39 22.28 1.35
CA GLY A 45 12.47 22.50 0.37
C GLY A 45 12.96 23.95 0.25
N GLY A 46 12.69 24.80 1.24
CA GLY A 46 13.00 26.22 1.21
C GLY A 46 11.87 27.05 0.61
N VAL A 47 12.14 28.30 0.28
CA VAL A 47 11.15 29.23 -0.27
C VAL A 47 11.60 29.80 -1.60
N ASP A 48 10.65 30.08 -2.48
CA ASP A 48 10.83 30.77 -3.74
C ASP A 48 10.84 32.29 -3.56
N GLY A 49 10.92 33.06 -4.67
CA GLY A 49 10.90 34.52 -4.66
C GLY A 49 9.60 35.15 -4.15
N ASN A 50 8.51 34.38 -4.02
CA ASN A 50 7.21 34.85 -3.50
C ASN A 50 7.02 34.40 -2.02
N GLY A 51 8.01 33.74 -1.43
CA GLY A 51 7.95 33.17 -0.09
C GLY A 51 7.08 31.91 0.01
N ASP A 52 6.80 31.26 -1.10
CA ASP A 52 6.14 29.97 -1.14
C ASP A 52 7.17 28.84 -1.07
N ALA A 53 6.78 27.68 -0.51
CA ALA A 53 7.65 26.53 -0.43
C ALA A 53 8.00 26.01 -1.84
N ASN A 54 9.25 25.63 -2.05
CA ASN A 54 9.71 25.11 -3.33
C ASN A 54 9.07 23.76 -3.67
N ASN A 55 8.70 22.99 -2.66
CA ASN A 55 8.07 21.66 -2.81
C ASN A 55 6.81 21.54 -1.96
N ILE A 56 5.87 20.75 -2.46
CA ILE A 56 4.66 20.35 -1.73
C ILE A 56 4.66 18.82 -1.66
N THR A 57 4.94 18.31 -0.47
CA THR A 57 5.14 16.87 -0.25
C THR A 57 3.98 16.27 0.52
N VAL A 58 3.55 15.09 0.09
CA VAL A 58 2.54 14.29 0.80
C VAL A 58 3.21 13.64 2.01
N ILE A 59 2.65 13.85 3.20
CA ILE A 59 3.16 13.32 4.47
C ILE A 59 2.19 12.34 5.16
N GLY A 60 1.00 12.11 4.59
CA GLY A 60 0.00 11.19 5.15
C GLY A 60 -1.38 11.41 4.57
N GLY A 61 -2.39 11.02 5.33
CA GLY A 61 -3.80 11.17 5.01
C GLY A 61 -4.53 9.83 4.96
N GLN A 62 -5.87 9.86 4.92
CA GLN A 62 -6.74 8.69 4.96
C GLN A 62 -6.41 7.69 3.83
N TYR A 63 -6.05 8.19 2.64
CA TYR A 63 -5.64 7.33 1.52
C TYR A 63 -4.53 6.32 1.90
N PHE A 64 -3.55 6.74 2.71
CA PHE A 64 -2.46 5.85 3.14
C PHE A 64 -2.87 4.96 4.30
N VAL A 65 -3.69 5.48 5.22
CA VAL A 65 -4.24 4.70 6.33
C VAL A 65 -5.04 3.52 5.77
N ASP A 66 -5.92 3.75 4.79
CA ASP A 66 -6.72 2.69 4.14
C ASP A 66 -5.87 1.62 3.44
N LYS A 67 -4.62 1.94 3.08
CA LYS A 67 -3.69 0.95 2.50
C LYS A 67 -3.04 0.05 3.55
N LEU A 68 -2.90 0.55 4.77
CA LEU A 68 -2.22 -0.13 5.87
C LEU A 68 -3.20 -0.70 6.89
N ASP A 69 -4.38 -0.07 7.04
CA ASP A 69 -5.42 -0.47 7.98
C ASP A 69 -6.33 -1.53 7.35
N HIS A 70 -5.97 -2.79 7.55
CA HIS A 70 -6.75 -3.95 7.14
C HIS A 70 -6.87 -4.94 8.29
N VAL A 71 -7.83 -5.84 8.18
CA VAL A 71 -8.02 -6.90 9.18
C VAL A 71 -6.79 -7.83 9.16
N ASP A 72 -6.21 -8.09 10.32
CA ASP A 72 -5.06 -8.97 10.47
C ASP A 72 -5.26 -10.31 9.74
N GLY A 73 -4.28 -10.69 8.94
CA GLY A 73 -4.31 -11.90 8.14
C GLY A 73 -5.13 -11.83 6.84
N THR A 74 -5.72 -10.66 6.51
CA THR A 74 -6.51 -10.47 5.29
C THR A 74 -5.93 -9.34 4.45
N LEU A 75 -5.41 -9.66 3.26
CA LEU A 75 -5.04 -8.67 2.26
C LEU A 75 -6.29 -8.31 1.44
N THR A 76 -6.76 -7.09 1.58
CA THR A 76 -7.81 -6.53 0.72
C THR A 76 -7.21 -5.97 -0.57
N ALA A 77 -8.04 -5.71 -1.57
CA ALA A 77 -7.59 -5.06 -2.80
C ALA A 77 -6.90 -3.72 -2.47
N SER A 78 -5.73 -3.51 -3.03
CA SER A 78 -4.92 -2.31 -2.83
C SER A 78 -4.24 -2.16 -1.45
N SER A 79 -4.26 -3.18 -0.58
CA SER A 79 -3.46 -3.18 0.65
C SER A 79 -1.96 -3.21 0.35
N ALA A 80 -1.17 -2.62 1.24
CA ALA A 80 0.28 -2.68 1.16
C ALA A 80 0.81 -4.00 1.74
N LEU A 81 1.78 -4.59 1.06
CA LEU A 81 2.61 -5.66 1.60
C LEU A 81 3.99 -5.08 1.91
N THR A 82 4.35 -5.04 3.18
CA THR A 82 5.65 -4.51 3.61
C THR A 82 6.67 -5.63 3.75
N THR A 83 7.91 -5.34 3.35
CA THR A 83 9.05 -6.26 3.43
C THR A 83 10.06 -5.75 4.45
N ASP A 84 11.05 -6.57 4.83
CA ASP A 84 12.17 -6.17 5.68
C ASP A 84 13.22 -5.34 4.91
N SER A 85 14.33 -4.99 5.57
CA SER A 85 15.44 -4.23 4.97
C SER A 85 16.15 -4.93 3.80
N ASN A 86 15.94 -6.24 3.62
CA ASN A 86 16.48 -7.03 2.51
C ASN A 86 15.45 -7.21 1.38
N SER A 87 14.33 -6.53 1.44
CA SER A 87 13.18 -6.70 0.54
C SER A 87 12.60 -8.12 0.60
N ALA A 88 12.69 -8.77 1.76
CA ALA A 88 12.28 -10.14 1.99
C ALA A 88 11.08 -10.25 2.94
N ILE A 89 10.33 -11.33 2.81
CA ILE A 89 9.28 -11.77 3.73
C ILE A 89 9.74 -13.09 4.33
N SER A 90 9.95 -13.15 5.64
CA SER A 90 10.44 -14.36 6.32
C SER A 90 9.46 -15.52 6.28
N ALA A 91 8.16 -15.24 6.31
CA ALA A 91 7.10 -16.22 6.18
C ALA A 91 5.85 -15.60 5.55
N LEU A 92 5.23 -16.33 4.62
CA LEU A 92 3.95 -15.95 4.02
C LEU A 92 2.97 -17.10 4.19
N ASN A 93 1.96 -16.91 5.03
CA ASN A 93 0.87 -17.87 5.17
C ASN A 93 -0.20 -17.58 4.10
N VAL A 94 -0.46 -18.53 3.23
CA VAL A 94 -1.43 -18.40 2.14
C VAL A 94 -2.62 -19.30 2.40
N GLY A 95 -3.80 -18.71 2.49
CA GLY A 95 -5.06 -19.41 2.72
C GLY A 95 -5.58 -19.20 4.13
N ASN A 96 -6.85 -18.88 4.21
CA ASN A 96 -7.59 -18.68 5.46
C ASN A 96 -9.04 -19.17 5.29
N SER A 97 -9.25 -20.22 4.50
CA SER A 97 -10.58 -20.80 4.31
C SER A 97 -10.73 -22.07 5.17
N ALA A 98 -11.90 -22.24 5.77
CA ALA A 98 -12.22 -23.44 6.54
C ALA A 98 -12.30 -24.72 5.67
N THR A 99 -12.47 -24.59 4.36
CA THR A 99 -12.78 -25.71 3.47
C THR A 99 -11.86 -25.79 2.24
N VAL A 100 -11.05 -24.78 1.96
CA VAL A 100 -10.23 -24.72 0.75
C VAL A 100 -8.79 -24.41 1.13
N GLY A 101 -7.85 -25.25 0.69
CA GLY A 101 -6.42 -25.05 0.88
C GLY A 101 -5.91 -23.79 0.17
N GLY A 102 -4.86 -23.19 0.71
CA GLY A 102 -4.21 -22.00 0.15
C GLY A 102 -3.66 -22.25 -1.25
N THR A 103 -3.62 -21.21 -2.08
CA THR A 103 -3.17 -21.30 -3.47
C THR A 103 -2.28 -20.10 -3.82
N ILE A 104 -1.10 -20.36 -4.38
CA ILE A 104 -0.26 -19.36 -5.04
C ILE A 104 -0.40 -19.57 -6.55
N LYS A 105 -0.73 -18.54 -7.30
CA LYS A 105 -0.89 -18.58 -8.76
C LYS A 105 0.22 -17.78 -9.44
N PHE A 106 0.86 -18.37 -10.43
CA PHE A 106 1.78 -17.73 -11.35
C PHE A 106 1.02 -17.51 -12.66
N LEU A 107 0.71 -16.27 -12.96
CA LEU A 107 -0.03 -15.91 -14.16
C LEU A 107 0.90 -15.93 -15.37
N GLU A 108 0.39 -16.32 -16.54
CA GLU A 108 1.11 -16.16 -17.81
C GLU A 108 1.17 -14.68 -18.23
N GLY A 109 1.95 -14.38 -19.26
CA GLY A 109 2.01 -13.04 -19.84
C GLY A 109 0.65 -12.61 -20.40
N THR A 110 0.28 -11.34 -20.18
CA THR A 110 -1.06 -10.80 -20.53
C THR A 110 -1.42 -10.85 -22.01
N ASN A 111 -0.44 -11.06 -22.89
CA ASN A 111 -0.62 -11.18 -24.33
C ASN A 111 -1.01 -12.60 -24.80
N ASN A 112 -1.07 -13.58 -23.92
CA ASN A 112 -1.28 -15.00 -24.22
C ASN A 112 -2.60 -15.57 -23.70
N GLY A 113 -3.40 -14.77 -22.97
CA GLY A 113 -4.66 -15.18 -22.39
C GLY A 113 -4.73 -14.98 -20.87
N ALA A 114 -5.46 -15.85 -20.18
CA ALA A 114 -5.69 -15.75 -18.73
C ALA A 114 -5.36 -17.07 -17.99
N HIS A 115 -4.42 -17.87 -18.53
CA HIS A 115 -4.03 -19.13 -17.90
C HIS A 115 -3.01 -18.90 -16.78
N PHE A 116 -2.81 -19.91 -15.94
CA PHE A 116 -1.87 -19.82 -14.82
C PHE A 116 -1.34 -21.20 -14.45
N VAL A 117 -0.19 -21.21 -13.77
CA VAL A 117 0.31 -22.37 -13.01
C VAL A 117 0.08 -22.08 -11.53
N SER A 118 -0.33 -23.05 -10.74
CA SER A 118 -0.54 -22.84 -9.31
C SER A 118 0.12 -23.90 -8.44
N LEU A 119 0.58 -23.45 -7.25
CA LEU A 119 0.87 -24.30 -6.09
C LEU A 119 -0.34 -24.23 -5.17
N LYS A 120 -0.91 -25.37 -4.84
CA LYS A 120 -2.11 -25.45 -3.98
C LYS A 120 -1.93 -26.53 -2.92
N SER A 121 -2.26 -26.18 -1.67
CA SER A 121 -2.34 -27.18 -0.62
C SER A 121 -3.61 -28.03 -0.75
N PRO A 122 -3.62 -29.31 -0.29
CA PRO A 122 -4.85 -30.05 -0.11
C PRO A 122 -5.83 -29.30 0.81
N ASN A 123 -7.12 -29.59 0.66
CA ASN A 123 -8.14 -29.01 1.55
C ASN A 123 -8.04 -29.53 2.98
N SER A 124 -7.44 -30.71 3.18
CA SER A 124 -7.17 -31.32 4.48
C SER A 124 -5.86 -32.07 4.45
N VAL A 125 -5.07 -31.92 5.49
CA VAL A 125 -3.84 -32.70 5.75
C VAL A 125 -3.87 -33.23 7.18
N ALA A 126 -3.42 -34.47 7.39
CA ALA A 126 -3.43 -35.11 8.71
C ALA A 126 -2.30 -34.59 9.63
N ALA A 127 -1.24 -34.01 9.06
CA ALA A 127 -0.08 -33.45 9.78
C ALA A 127 0.61 -32.36 8.93
N ASN A 128 1.53 -31.65 9.55
CA ASN A 128 2.36 -30.67 8.82
C ASN A 128 3.25 -31.42 7.81
N LEU A 129 3.18 -31.01 6.57
CA LEU A 129 4.02 -31.49 5.47
C LEU A 129 4.97 -30.41 5.03
N ALA A 130 6.24 -30.74 4.82
CA ALA A 130 7.24 -29.83 4.29
C ALA A 130 7.68 -30.29 2.90
N LEU A 131 7.61 -29.39 1.92
CA LEU A 131 8.26 -29.56 0.63
C LEU A 131 9.55 -28.76 0.67
N THR A 132 10.68 -29.46 0.74
CA THR A 132 12.01 -28.81 0.72
C THR A 132 12.52 -28.80 -0.71
N LEU A 133 12.85 -27.61 -1.20
CA LEU A 133 13.49 -27.46 -2.51
C LEU A 133 14.94 -27.94 -2.43
N PRO A 134 15.52 -28.51 -3.53
CA PRO A 134 16.91 -28.91 -3.57
C PRO A 134 17.85 -27.73 -3.26
N ALA A 135 18.94 -28.01 -2.53
CA ALA A 135 19.97 -27.01 -2.23
C ALA A 135 20.89 -26.69 -3.43
N ALA A 136 20.75 -27.44 -4.51
CA ALA A 136 21.54 -27.26 -5.75
C ALA A 136 20.63 -27.22 -6.96
N ASP A 137 21.11 -26.62 -8.04
CA ASP A 137 20.41 -26.62 -9.32
C ASP A 137 20.17 -28.06 -9.80
N GLY A 138 18.93 -28.33 -10.20
CA GLY A 138 18.59 -29.57 -10.85
C GLY A 138 19.23 -29.63 -12.24
N SER A 139 19.96 -30.65 -12.53
CA SER A 139 20.45 -30.96 -13.87
C SER A 139 19.45 -31.81 -14.62
#